data_b56b213fd2a663d034d1c78f7f357700
#
_entry.id   b56b213fd2a663d034d1c78f7f357700
#
_cell.length_a   1.000
_cell.length_b   1.000
_cell.length_c   1.000
_cell.angle_alpha   90.00
_cell.angle_beta   90.00
_cell.angle_gamma   90.00
#
_symmetry.space_group_name_H-M   'P 1'
#
loop_
_entity.id
_entity.type
_entity.pdbx_description
1 polymer ?
#
loop_
_entity_poly.entity_id
_entity_poly.type
_entity_poly.pdbx_seq_one_letter_code
_entity_poly.pdbx_strand_id
1 'polypeptide(L)'
;SPFEMDKHDDRLNYAVARIMESKLPLIYVNLVGGQDELVFDGGSFVLGVDCSLRAKADEFVEELLITEWQRTDDSWGCEVAPIAKTLDIHDAVYRALVLGLHDYVGKNGFPGVLIGLSGGIDSALSAAVAVDALGPERVHCVMMPSPYTSQESLDDAAECAGMLGVRLDNVNIGPAMEAFGGMLALHFAEHATDTTEENIQARSRGMILMALSNKL
;
A
#
# COMPACT_ATOMS: atom_id res chain seq x y z
N SER A 1 1.07 -1.84 17.83
CA SER A 1 0.12 -0.80 17.43
C SER A 1 0.20 -0.61 15.91
N PRO A 2 -0.88 -0.78 15.17
CA PRO A 2 -0.87 -0.59 13.73
C PRO A 2 -0.60 0.88 13.36
N PHE A 3 -0.15 1.08 12.12
CA PHE A 3 0.07 2.38 11.53
C PHE A 3 -1.26 3.10 11.32
N GLU A 4 -1.28 4.37 11.69
CA GLU A 4 -2.31 5.35 11.40
C GLU A 4 -1.62 6.70 11.28
N MET A 5 -2.10 7.59 10.40
CA MET A 5 -1.40 8.83 10.06
C MET A 5 -1.10 9.74 11.26
N ASP A 6 -1.99 9.81 12.25
CA ASP A 6 -1.85 10.71 13.41
C ASP A 6 -1.37 9.99 14.69
N LYS A 7 -1.06 8.71 14.63
CA LYS A 7 -0.83 7.86 15.80
C LYS A 7 0.58 7.97 16.41
N HIS A 8 1.51 8.58 15.69
CA HIS A 8 2.87 8.74 16.19
C HIS A 8 2.91 9.57 17.48
N ASP A 9 2.25 10.72 17.48
CA ASP A 9 2.19 11.62 18.65
C ASP A 9 1.39 10.99 19.79
N ASP A 10 0.34 10.25 19.49
CA ASP A 10 -0.44 9.52 20.49
C ASP A 10 0.39 8.48 21.24
N ARG A 11 1.21 7.70 20.51
CA ARG A 11 2.11 6.71 21.13
C ARG A 11 3.08 7.35 22.11
N LEU A 12 3.68 8.46 21.71
CA LEU A 12 4.59 9.22 22.59
C LEU A 12 3.84 9.78 23.80
N ASN A 13 2.68 10.37 23.61
CA ASN A 13 1.87 10.93 24.70
C ASN A 13 1.47 9.85 25.72
N TYR A 14 1.05 8.65 25.25
CA TYR A 14 0.75 7.52 26.14
C TYR A 14 2.00 7.03 26.87
N ALA A 15 3.14 6.95 26.21
CA ALA A 15 4.40 6.53 26.83
C ALA A 15 4.84 7.54 27.90
N VAL A 16 4.78 8.83 27.64
CA VAL A 16 5.06 9.89 28.62
C VAL A 16 4.14 9.80 29.84
N ALA A 17 2.83 9.60 29.62
CA ALA A 17 1.88 9.42 30.72
C ALA A 17 2.27 8.22 31.62
N ARG A 18 2.68 7.09 31.04
CA ARG A 18 3.15 5.92 31.80
C ARG A 18 4.42 6.18 32.59
N ILE A 19 5.38 6.93 32.03
CA ILE A 19 6.60 7.34 32.74
C ILE A 19 6.26 8.23 33.93
N MET A 20 5.37 9.19 33.72
CA MET A 20 4.94 10.10 34.80
C MET A 20 4.26 9.39 35.95
N GLU A 21 3.50 8.34 35.68
CA GLU A 21 2.85 7.48 36.70
C GLU A 21 3.85 6.57 37.40
N SER A 22 4.68 5.85 36.64
CA SER A 22 5.54 4.78 37.17
C SER A 22 6.88 5.28 37.73
N LYS A 23 7.34 6.43 37.27
CA LYS A 23 8.69 6.97 37.50
C LYS A 23 9.81 6.05 36.99
N LEU A 24 9.51 5.24 35.97
CA LEU A 24 10.45 4.34 35.31
C LEU A 24 10.65 4.76 33.85
N PRO A 25 11.83 4.51 33.24
CA PRO A 25 12.01 4.65 31.81
C PRO A 25 11.12 3.64 31.07
N LEU A 26 10.83 3.91 29.80
CA LEU A 26 9.93 3.10 29.00
C LEU A 26 10.59 2.66 27.70
N ILE A 27 10.49 1.38 27.39
CA ILE A 27 10.83 0.81 26.10
C ILE A 27 9.53 0.45 25.39
N TYR A 28 9.29 1.07 24.25
CA TYR A 28 8.19 0.72 23.37
C TYR A 28 8.73 -0.10 22.21
N VAL A 29 8.23 -1.32 22.04
CA VAL A 29 8.58 -2.20 20.92
C VAL A 29 7.35 -2.41 20.07
N ASN A 30 7.47 -2.14 18.78
CA ASN A 30 6.40 -2.32 17.81
C ASN A 30 6.82 -3.34 16.74
N LEU A 31 5.82 -4.05 16.20
CA LEU A 31 5.99 -4.96 15.08
C LEU A 31 6.27 -4.17 13.80
N VAL A 32 7.00 -4.79 12.86
CA VAL A 32 7.09 -4.36 11.47
C VAL A 32 6.42 -5.43 10.61
N GLY A 33 5.53 -5.02 9.70
CA GLY A 33 4.91 -5.94 8.76
C GLY A 33 3.45 -5.65 8.50
N GLY A 34 2.92 -6.23 7.42
CA GLY A 34 1.51 -6.25 7.05
C GLY A 34 0.81 -7.52 7.52
N GLN A 35 -0.43 -7.40 7.97
CA GLN A 35 -1.30 -8.53 8.29
C GLN A 35 -2.73 -8.16 7.95
N ASP A 36 -3.29 -8.83 6.95
CA ASP A 36 -4.62 -8.52 6.40
C ASP A 36 -4.72 -7.03 6.04
N GLU A 37 -5.65 -6.29 6.65
CA GLU A 37 -5.82 -4.84 6.46
C GLU A 37 -4.94 -3.97 7.37
N LEU A 38 -4.11 -4.57 8.23
CA LEU A 38 -3.27 -3.85 9.18
C LEU A 38 -1.82 -3.80 8.71
N VAL A 39 -1.18 -2.65 8.88
CA VAL A 39 0.26 -2.48 8.70
C VAL A 39 0.86 -2.00 10.01
N PHE A 40 1.98 -2.59 10.41
CA PHE A 40 2.74 -2.21 11.59
C PHE A 40 4.05 -1.57 11.14
N ASP A 41 4.27 -0.37 11.58
CA ASP A 41 5.33 0.53 11.10
C ASP A 41 6.64 0.42 11.89
N GLY A 42 6.73 -0.42 12.93
CA GLY A 42 7.91 -0.44 13.79
C GLY A 42 8.08 0.87 14.55
N GLY A 43 9.16 1.60 14.27
CA GLY A 43 9.45 2.86 14.94
C GLY A 43 9.57 2.70 16.46
N SER A 44 10.10 1.58 16.92
CA SER A 44 10.31 1.28 18.34
C SER A 44 11.21 2.34 18.98
N PHE A 45 10.96 2.69 20.24
CA PHE A 45 11.71 3.77 20.89
C PHE A 45 11.93 3.53 22.39
N VAL A 46 12.89 4.27 22.94
CA VAL A 46 13.19 4.32 24.37
C VAL A 46 13.05 5.75 24.87
N LEU A 47 12.30 5.93 25.95
CA LEU A 47 12.24 7.19 26.69
C LEU A 47 12.90 7.03 28.07
N GLY A 48 13.69 8.02 28.48
CA GLY A 48 14.23 8.13 29.83
C GLY A 48 13.17 8.49 30.87
N VAL A 49 13.54 8.44 32.16
CA VAL A 49 12.64 8.85 33.28
C VAL A 49 12.25 10.34 33.16
N ASP A 50 13.08 11.11 32.51
CA ASP A 50 12.89 12.53 32.21
C ASP A 50 12.05 12.77 30.94
N CYS A 51 11.47 11.71 30.40
CA CYS A 51 10.70 11.69 29.15
C CYS A 51 11.51 12.06 27.90
N SER A 52 12.84 12.15 28.00
CA SER A 52 13.68 12.41 26.84
C SER A 52 13.82 11.16 25.96
N LEU A 53 13.84 11.35 24.64
CA LEU A 53 14.09 10.28 23.69
C LEU A 53 15.55 9.82 23.78
N ARG A 54 15.78 8.54 24.06
CA ARG A 54 17.11 7.92 24.22
C ARG A 54 17.51 7.10 23.02
N ALA A 55 16.55 6.46 22.37
CA ALA A 55 16.77 5.67 21.16
C ALA A 55 15.49 5.64 20.33
N LYS A 56 15.60 5.55 19.02
CA LYS A 56 14.48 5.33 18.10
C LYS A 56 14.96 4.49 16.92
N ALA A 57 14.28 3.39 16.65
CA ALA A 57 14.46 2.56 15.48
C ALA A 57 13.83 3.21 14.23
N ASP A 58 14.29 2.77 13.05
CA ASP A 58 13.68 3.17 11.79
C ASP A 58 12.24 2.67 11.66
N GLU A 59 11.45 3.38 10.85
CA GLU A 59 10.08 3.01 10.52
C GLU A 59 10.06 2.11 9.28
N PHE A 60 9.16 1.11 9.25
CA PHE A 60 8.97 0.14 8.16
C PHE A 60 10.18 -0.75 7.85
N VAL A 61 11.10 -0.90 8.78
CA VAL A 61 12.29 -1.75 8.66
C VAL A 61 12.44 -2.62 9.90
N GLU A 62 12.70 -3.91 9.71
CA GLU A 62 13.09 -4.79 10.80
C GLU A 62 14.52 -4.44 11.27
N GLU A 63 14.65 -4.10 12.54
CA GLU A 63 15.91 -3.64 13.11
C GLU A 63 16.17 -4.23 14.49
N LEU A 64 17.42 -4.52 14.78
CA LEU A 64 17.89 -4.85 16.12
C LEU A 64 18.63 -3.64 16.72
N LEU A 65 17.89 -2.85 17.52
CA LEU A 65 18.44 -1.69 18.21
C LEU A 65 18.99 -2.08 19.58
N ILE A 66 20.31 -1.97 19.75
CA ILE A 66 21.02 -2.27 21.01
C ILE A 66 21.07 -1.00 21.85
N THR A 67 20.70 -1.09 23.12
CA THR A 67 20.72 0.01 24.09
C THR A 67 21.47 -0.40 25.35
N GLU A 68 22.25 0.52 25.93
CA GLU A 68 23.02 0.31 27.14
C GLU A 68 22.31 0.95 28.35
N TRP A 69 22.25 0.20 29.45
CA TRP A 69 21.51 0.59 30.63
C TRP A 69 22.39 0.55 31.86
N GLN A 70 22.27 1.59 32.67
CA GLN A 70 22.93 1.66 33.97
C GLN A 70 21.88 1.80 35.08
N ARG A 71 22.10 1.04 36.16
CA ARG A 71 21.26 1.17 37.35
C ARG A 71 21.76 2.33 38.20
N THR A 72 20.86 3.22 38.56
CA THR A 72 21.07 4.28 39.55
C THR A 72 20.43 3.87 40.88
N ASP A 73 20.66 4.62 41.95
CA ASP A 73 20.10 4.29 43.27
C ASP A 73 18.56 4.20 43.25
N ASP A 74 17.90 5.07 42.48
CA ASP A 74 16.45 5.19 42.46
C ASP A 74 15.79 4.70 41.15
N SER A 75 16.57 4.43 40.08
CA SER A 75 15.99 4.11 38.77
C SER A 75 17.00 3.46 37.84
N TRP A 76 16.65 3.40 36.52
CA TRP A 76 17.49 2.99 35.43
C TRP A 76 17.73 4.15 34.49
N GLY A 77 18.96 4.34 34.05
CA GLY A 77 19.34 5.27 33.00
C GLY A 77 19.68 4.52 31.71
N CYS A 78 19.19 5.01 30.59
CA CYS A 78 19.60 4.55 29.27
C CYS A 78 20.54 5.56 28.65
N GLU A 79 21.68 5.11 28.15
CA GLU A 79 22.57 5.94 27.35
C GLU A 79 21.89 6.31 26.03
N VAL A 80 22.29 7.46 25.46
CA VAL A 80 21.75 7.88 24.15
C VAL A 80 22.32 6.96 23.08
N ALA A 81 21.43 6.29 22.36
CA ALA A 81 21.70 5.41 21.23
C ALA A 81 21.22 6.08 19.90
N PRO A 82 21.37 5.45 18.75
CA PRO A 82 20.88 6.00 17.51
C PRO A 82 19.40 6.40 17.59
N ILE A 83 19.09 7.57 17.04
CA ILE A 83 17.72 8.12 16.95
C ILE A 83 17.40 8.30 15.48
N ALA A 84 16.59 7.42 14.94
CA ALA A 84 16.11 7.50 13.57
C ALA A 84 15.25 8.73 13.35
N LYS A 85 15.36 9.32 12.15
CA LYS A 85 14.54 10.46 11.75
C LYS A 85 13.11 9.99 11.50
N THR A 86 12.15 10.73 12.04
CA THR A 86 10.72 10.51 11.71
C THR A 86 10.49 10.80 10.22
N LEU A 87 9.79 9.92 9.54
CA LEU A 87 9.45 10.07 8.14
C LEU A 87 8.43 11.20 7.94
N ASP A 88 8.47 11.81 6.75
CA ASP A 88 7.36 12.63 6.27
C ASP A 88 6.11 11.77 6.11
N ILE A 89 4.93 12.38 6.27
CA ILE A 89 3.67 11.62 6.24
C ILE A 89 3.42 10.93 4.89
N HIS A 90 3.79 11.55 3.78
CA HIS A 90 3.61 10.95 2.46
C HIS A 90 4.56 9.76 2.25
N ASP A 91 5.82 9.90 2.70
CA ASP A 91 6.78 8.79 2.69
C ASP A 91 6.29 7.63 3.57
N ALA A 92 5.76 7.93 4.76
CA ALA A 92 5.24 6.92 5.67
C ALA A 92 4.04 6.18 5.07
N VAL A 93 3.08 6.90 4.47
CA VAL A 93 1.92 6.31 3.79
C VAL A 93 2.37 5.44 2.61
N TYR A 94 3.29 5.93 1.78
CA TYR A 94 3.80 5.15 0.65
C TYR A 94 4.48 3.85 1.10
N ARG A 95 5.35 3.92 2.11
CA ARG A 95 6.00 2.72 2.69
C ARG A 95 4.99 1.76 3.31
N ALA A 96 3.94 2.28 3.95
CA ALA A 96 2.86 1.44 4.47
C ALA A 96 2.13 0.67 3.36
N LEU A 97 1.84 1.32 2.22
CA LEU A 97 1.24 0.67 1.05
C LEU A 97 2.15 -0.43 0.48
N VAL A 98 3.43 -0.11 0.29
CA VAL A 98 4.43 -1.07 -0.22
C VAL A 98 4.59 -2.27 0.71
N LEU A 99 4.78 -2.04 2.02
CA LEU A 99 4.94 -3.10 3.02
C LEU A 99 3.68 -3.96 3.14
N GLY A 100 2.49 -3.33 3.17
CA GLY A 100 1.21 -4.03 3.25
C GLY A 100 1.00 -4.96 2.07
N LEU A 101 1.23 -4.47 0.85
CA LEU A 101 1.10 -5.29 -0.36
C LEU A 101 2.15 -6.42 -0.43
N HIS A 102 3.42 -6.10 -0.12
CA HIS A 102 4.50 -7.09 -0.07
C HIS A 102 4.13 -8.27 0.83
N ASP A 103 3.73 -7.97 2.05
CA ASP A 103 3.41 -8.99 3.05
C ASP A 103 2.12 -9.74 2.72
N TYR A 104 1.10 -9.05 2.24
CA TYR A 104 -0.15 -9.70 1.83
C TYR A 104 0.08 -10.74 0.73
N VAL A 105 0.78 -10.35 -0.32
CA VAL A 105 1.08 -11.23 -1.45
C VAL A 105 2.02 -12.37 -1.03
N GLY A 106 3.07 -12.04 -0.26
CA GLY A 106 4.06 -13.01 0.20
C GLY A 106 3.48 -14.03 1.18
N LYS A 107 2.76 -13.58 2.19
CA LYS A 107 2.18 -14.44 3.25
C LYS A 107 1.07 -15.35 2.73
N ASN A 108 0.33 -14.91 1.71
CA ASN A 108 -0.68 -15.75 1.06
C ASN A 108 -0.10 -16.66 -0.05
N GLY A 109 1.18 -16.50 -0.39
CA GLY A 109 1.84 -17.33 -1.41
C GLY A 109 1.37 -17.04 -2.84
N PHE A 110 0.85 -15.83 -3.09
CA PHE A 110 0.45 -15.44 -4.45
C PHE A 110 1.67 -15.22 -5.33
N PRO A 111 1.64 -15.65 -6.60
CA PRO A 111 2.77 -15.51 -7.51
C PRO A 111 3.05 -14.06 -7.90
N GLY A 112 2.02 -13.21 -7.92
CA GLY A 112 2.10 -11.80 -8.30
C GLY A 112 0.74 -11.14 -8.28
N VAL A 113 0.62 -10.01 -8.96
CA VAL A 113 -0.62 -9.24 -9.06
C VAL A 113 -0.94 -8.89 -10.51
N LEU A 114 -2.25 -8.79 -10.80
CA LEU A 114 -2.79 -8.27 -12.06
C LEU A 114 -3.39 -6.89 -11.81
N ILE A 115 -3.04 -5.92 -12.64
CA ILE A 115 -3.52 -4.54 -12.52
C ILE A 115 -4.10 -4.07 -13.84
N GLY A 116 -5.34 -3.56 -13.81
CA GLY A 116 -5.93 -2.85 -14.93
C GLY A 116 -5.29 -1.46 -15.06
N LEU A 117 -4.47 -1.25 -16.09
CA LEU A 117 -3.81 0.04 -16.33
C LEU A 117 -4.63 0.86 -17.33
N SER A 118 -5.11 2.01 -16.89
CA SER A 118 -6.06 2.83 -17.68
C SER A 118 -5.44 4.07 -18.32
N GLY A 119 -4.18 4.40 -18.01
CA GLY A 119 -3.57 5.69 -18.32
C GLY A 119 -3.89 6.79 -17.28
N GLY A 120 -4.76 6.54 -16.31
CA GLY A 120 -5.03 7.47 -15.22
C GLY A 120 -4.07 7.29 -14.05
N ILE A 121 -3.86 8.37 -13.27
CA ILE A 121 -2.89 8.44 -12.16
C ILE A 121 -3.12 7.37 -11.10
N ASP A 122 -4.37 7.03 -10.77
CA ASP A 122 -4.67 6.05 -9.72
C ASP A 122 -4.15 4.65 -10.09
N SER A 123 -4.35 4.23 -11.34
CA SER A 123 -3.84 2.96 -11.84
C SER A 123 -2.32 2.95 -11.99
N ALA A 124 -1.73 4.07 -12.37
CA ALA A 124 -0.28 4.25 -12.46
C ALA A 124 0.38 4.17 -11.07
N LEU A 125 -0.19 4.87 -10.07
CA LEU A 125 0.28 4.80 -8.69
C LEU A 125 0.14 3.38 -8.12
N SER A 126 -0.98 2.71 -8.38
CA SER A 126 -1.18 1.32 -7.95
C SER A 126 -0.13 0.38 -8.55
N ALA A 127 0.22 0.57 -9.83
CA ALA A 127 1.26 -0.20 -10.50
C ALA A 127 2.66 0.10 -9.91
N ALA A 128 2.97 1.38 -9.63
CA ALA A 128 4.23 1.77 -9.01
C ALA A 128 4.40 1.14 -7.62
N VAL A 129 3.39 1.25 -6.75
CA VAL A 129 3.39 0.60 -5.43
C VAL A 129 3.58 -0.91 -5.56
N ALA A 130 2.94 -1.55 -6.53
CA ALA A 130 3.08 -2.99 -6.75
C ALA A 130 4.49 -3.38 -7.21
N VAL A 131 5.11 -2.58 -8.08
CA VAL A 131 6.49 -2.80 -8.52
C VAL A 131 7.47 -2.64 -7.37
N ASP A 132 7.32 -1.60 -6.56
CA ASP A 132 8.18 -1.38 -5.40
C ASP A 132 8.00 -2.47 -4.32
N ALA A 133 6.79 -3.04 -4.21
CA ALA A 133 6.50 -4.12 -3.27
C ALA A 133 7.00 -5.50 -3.73
N LEU A 134 6.91 -5.81 -5.03
CA LEU A 134 7.03 -7.18 -5.53
C LEU A 134 8.14 -7.39 -6.57
N GLY A 135 8.64 -6.30 -7.14
CA GLY A 135 9.47 -6.33 -8.36
C GLY A 135 8.63 -6.40 -9.64
N PRO A 136 9.17 -5.87 -10.76
CA PRO A 136 8.43 -5.73 -12.01
C PRO A 136 8.01 -7.06 -12.63
N GLU A 137 8.75 -8.14 -12.39
CA GLU A 137 8.47 -9.48 -12.91
C GLU A 137 7.23 -10.13 -12.28
N ARG A 138 6.78 -9.65 -11.12
CA ARG A 138 5.59 -10.12 -10.42
C ARG A 138 4.36 -9.22 -10.59
N VAL A 139 4.49 -8.19 -11.43
CA VAL A 139 3.41 -7.25 -11.74
C VAL A 139 3.04 -7.36 -13.21
N HIS A 140 1.81 -7.73 -13.48
CA HIS A 140 1.27 -7.86 -14.82
C HIS A 140 0.15 -6.84 -15.03
N CYS A 141 0.39 -5.85 -15.89
CA CYS A 141 -0.58 -4.84 -16.24
C CYS A 141 -1.40 -5.25 -17.46
N VAL A 142 -2.68 -4.91 -17.44
CA VAL A 142 -3.61 -5.19 -18.54
C VAL A 142 -4.33 -3.90 -18.91
N MET A 143 -4.11 -3.44 -20.11
CA MET A 143 -4.85 -2.34 -20.73
C MET A 143 -6.11 -2.91 -21.39
N MET A 144 -7.26 -2.33 -21.09
CA MET A 144 -8.56 -2.83 -21.56
C MET A 144 -9.35 -1.70 -22.23
N PRO A 145 -8.92 -1.30 -23.46
CA PRO A 145 -9.58 -0.23 -24.18
C PRO A 145 -11.02 -0.59 -24.57
N SER A 146 -11.85 0.44 -24.55
CA SER A 146 -13.20 0.45 -25.11
C SER A 146 -13.24 1.37 -26.34
N PRO A 147 -14.33 1.40 -27.10
CA PRO A 147 -14.51 2.36 -28.19
C PRO A 147 -14.42 3.84 -27.76
N TYR A 148 -14.55 4.11 -26.46
CA TYR A 148 -14.49 5.45 -25.88
C TYR A 148 -13.12 5.83 -25.29
N THR A 149 -12.16 4.91 -25.30
CA THR A 149 -10.83 5.15 -24.73
C THR A 149 -10.02 6.07 -25.68
N SER A 150 -9.50 7.16 -25.15
CA SER A 150 -8.66 8.09 -25.93
C SER A 150 -7.29 7.48 -26.27
N GLN A 151 -6.70 7.94 -27.38
CA GLN A 151 -5.34 7.53 -27.76
C GLN A 151 -4.33 7.96 -26.68
N GLU A 152 -4.47 9.16 -26.12
CA GLU A 152 -3.64 9.67 -25.05
C GLU A 152 -3.60 8.70 -23.85
N SER A 153 -4.75 8.21 -23.39
CA SER A 153 -4.80 7.22 -22.30
C SER A 153 -4.08 5.91 -22.64
N LEU A 154 -4.10 5.49 -23.90
CA LEU A 154 -3.39 4.30 -24.36
C LEU A 154 -1.88 4.52 -24.35
N ASP A 155 -1.44 5.68 -24.82
CA ASP A 155 -0.04 6.07 -24.88
C ASP A 155 0.53 6.23 -23.45
N ASP A 156 -0.20 6.90 -22.54
CA ASP A 156 0.16 7.06 -21.13
C ASP A 156 0.30 5.71 -20.40
N ALA A 157 -0.65 4.79 -20.66
CA ALA A 157 -0.56 3.46 -20.06
C ALA A 157 0.65 2.68 -20.58
N ALA A 158 0.95 2.77 -21.87
CA ALA A 158 2.11 2.09 -22.46
C ALA A 158 3.42 2.70 -21.95
N GLU A 159 3.52 4.03 -21.86
CA GLU A 159 4.70 4.71 -21.30
C GLU A 159 4.91 4.36 -19.84
N CYS A 160 3.86 4.41 -19.02
CA CYS A 160 3.91 4.03 -17.60
C CYS A 160 4.41 2.59 -17.42
N ALA A 161 3.86 1.63 -18.17
CA ALA A 161 4.30 0.24 -18.11
C ALA A 161 5.76 0.09 -18.55
N GLY A 162 6.18 0.82 -19.58
CA GLY A 162 7.57 0.86 -20.06
C GLY A 162 8.54 1.40 -19.00
N MET A 163 8.19 2.49 -18.33
CA MET A 163 9.00 3.09 -17.27
C MET A 163 9.12 2.16 -16.05
N LEU A 164 8.04 1.46 -15.70
CA LEU A 164 8.02 0.51 -14.59
C LEU A 164 8.67 -0.83 -14.94
N GLY A 165 8.95 -1.11 -16.20
CA GLY A 165 9.53 -2.37 -16.66
C GLY A 165 8.60 -3.57 -16.51
N VAL A 166 7.29 -3.36 -16.48
CA VAL A 166 6.28 -4.41 -16.28
C VAL A 166 5.73 -4.94 -17.61
N ARG A 167 5.25 -6.17 -17.58
CA ARG A 167 4.47 -6.72 -18.70
C ARG A 167 3.15 -5.97 -18.86
N LEU A 168 2.85 -5.57 -20.10
CA LEU A 168 1.58 -4.95 -20.48
C LEU A 168 0.89 -5.76 -21.57
N ASP A 169 -0.29 -6.30 -21.26
CA ASP A 169 -1.17 -6.92 -22.27
C ASP A 169 -2.29 -5.94 -22.64
N ASN A 170 -2.75 -6.04 -23.89
CA ASN A 170 -3.86 -5.23 -24.42
C ASN A 170 -5.04 -6.14 -24.76
N VAL A 171 -6.18 -5.95 -24.07
CA VAL A 171 -7.40 -6.74 -24.27
C VAL A 171 -8.57 -5.79 -24.56
N ASN A 172 -8.94 -5.64 -25.83
CA ASN A 172 -10.05 -4.80 -26.24
C ASN A 172 -11.39 -5.35 -25.72
N ILE A 173 -12.13 -4.54 -24.97
CA ILE A 173 -13.46 -4.92 -24.42
C ILE A 173 -14.64 -4.61 -25.36
N GLY A 174 -14.41 -3.98 -26.51
CA GLY A 174 -15.44 -3.65 -27.50
C GLY A 174 -16.36 -4.82 -27.83
N PRO A 175 -15.82 -6.00 -28.19
CA PRO A 175 -16.63 -7.17 -28.51
C PRO A 175 -17.59 -7.61 -27.37
N ALA A 176 -17.16 -7.49 -26.11
CA ALA A 176 -18.02 -7.80 -24.96
C ALA A 176 -19.13 -6.75 -24.82
N MET A 177 -18.81 -5.47 -25.00
CA MET A 177 -19.81 -4.40 -24.96
C MET A 177 -20.84 -4.53 -26.08
N GLU A 178 -20.42 -4.87 -27.30
CA GLU A 178 -21.29 -5.12 -28.43
C GLU A 178 -22.23 -6.31 -28.16
N ALA A 179 -21.70 -7.40 -27.59
CA ALA A 179 -22.49 -8.57 -27.24
C ALA A 179 -23.56 -8.24 -26.19
N PHE A 180 -23.22 -7.53 -25.11
CA PHE A 180 -24.19 -7.08 -24.11
C PHE A 180 -25.21 -6.10 -24.70
N GLY A 181 -24.78 -5.14 -25.51
CA GLY A 181 -25.66 -4.21 -26.21
C GLY A 181 -26.68 -4.93 -27.13
N GLY A 182 -26.21 -5.94 -27.87
CA GLY A 182 -27.10 -6.76 -28.72
C GLY A 182 -28.10 -7.58 -27.93
N MET A 183 -27.68 -8.21 -26.81
CA MET A 183 -28.57 -8.98 -25.95
C MET A 183 -29.66 -8.09 -25.28
N LEU A 184 -29.33 -6.86 -24.97
CA LEU A 184 -30.20 -5.92 -24.25
C LEU A 184 -30.96 -4.94 -25.16
N ALA A 185 -30.69 -4.98 -26.46
CA ALA A 185 -31.23 -4.00 -27.44
C ALA A 185 -32.75 -3.79 -27.35
N LEU A 186 -33.53 -4.87 -27.20
CA LEU A 186 -34.98 -4.77 -27.05
C LEU A 186 -35.44 -4.09 -25.75
N HIS A 187 -34.63 -4.23 -24.70
CA HIS A 187 -34.91 -3.65 -23.39
C HIS A 187 -34.48 -2.18 -23.30
N PHE A 188 -33.51 -1.78 -24.11
CA PHE A 188 -32.96 -0.42 -24.13
C PHE A 188 -33.54 0.47 -25.24
N ALA A 189 -34.36 -0.06 -26.11
CA ALA A 189 -34.85 0.61 -27.33
C ALA A 189 -35.50 1.98 -27.08
N GLU A 190 -36.12 2.20 -25.93
CA GLU A 190 -36.80 3.46 -25.55
C GLU A 190 -36.01 4.28 -24.50
N HIS A 191 -34.76 3.86 -24.16
CA HIS A 191 -33.95 4.50 -23.14
C HIS A 191 -32.73 5.18 -23.76
N ALA A 192 -32.37 6.35 -23.25
CA ALA A 192 -31.13 7.02 -23.62
C ALA A 192 -29.93 6.35 -22.92
N THR A 193 -28.76 6.43 -23.54
CA THR A 193 -27.49 6.00 -22.94
C THR A 193 -27.25 6.76 -21.63
N ASP A 194 -26.89 6.03 -20.58
CA ASP A 194 -26.63 6.56 -19.24
C ASP A 194 -25.46 5.80 -18.55
N THR A 195 -25.42 5.82 -17.23
CA THR A 195 -24.43 5.10 -16.42
C THR A 195 -24.48 3.57 -16.59
N THR A 196 -25.50 3.02 -17.26
CA THR A 196 -25.63 1.57 -17.50
C THR A 196 -24.52 1.07 -18.40
N GLU A 197 -24.23 1.78 -19.49
CA GLU A 197 -23.16 1.42 -20.43
C GLU A 197 -21.78 1.53 -19.78
N GLU A 198 -21.56 2.53 -18.91
CA GLU A 198 -20.33 2.66 -18.10
C GLU A 198 -20.19 1.48 -17.13
N ASN A 199 -21.28 1.04 -16.51
CA ASN A 199 -21.29 -0.13 -15.64
C ASN A 199 -21.00 -1.42 -16.39
N ILE A 200 -21.56 -1.61 -17.59
CA ILE A 200 -21.25 -2.76 -18.46
C ILE A 200 -19.76 -2.76 -18.79
N GLN A 201 -19.20 -1.61 -19.13
CA GLN A 201 -17.77 -1.45 -19.39
C GLN A 201 -16.91 -1.85 -18.18
N ALA A 202 -17.23 -1.32 -17.00
CA ALA A 202 -16.51 -1.61 -15.77
C ALA A 202 -16.57 -3.10 -15.39
N ARG A 203 -17.74 -3.73 -15.53
CA ARG A 203 -17.94 -5.16 -15.25
C ARG A 203 -17.22 -6.05 -16.27
N SER A 204 -17.18 -5.67 -17.54
CA SER A 204 -16.42 -6.37 -18.58
C SER A 204 -14.93 -6.39 -18.27
N ARG A 205 -14.35 -5.28 -17.83
CA ARG A 205 -12.96 -5.20 -17.36
C ARG A 205 -12.71 -6.10 -16.14
N GLY A 206 -13.60 -6.05 -15.15
CA GLY A 206 -13.49 -6.92 -13.97
C GLY A 206 -13.54 -8.40 -14.32
N MET A 207 -14.41 -8.81 -15.26
CA MET A 207 -14.49 -10.19 -15.74
C MET A 207 -13.20 -10.65 -16.40
N ILE A 208 -12.57 -9.82 -17.22
CA ILE A 208 -11.30 -10.14 -17.89
C ILE A 208 -10.17 -10.30 -16.86
N LEU A 209 -10.05 -9.35 -15.94
CA LEU A 209 -9.02 -9.43 -14.90
C LEU A 209 -9.20 -10.68 -14.02
N MET A 210 -10.42 -10.99 -13.61
CA MET A 210 -10.73 -12.22 -12.87
C MET A 210 -10.37 -13.47 -13.66
N ALA A 211 -10.71 -13.52 -14.94
CA ALA A 211 -10.42 -14.69 -15.79
C ALA A 211 -8.90 -14.89 -15.96
N LEU A 212 -8.15 -13.81 -16.16
CA LEU A 212 -6.69 -13.83 -16.24
C LEU A 212 -6.07 -14.28 -14.90
N SER A 213 -6.51 -13.72 -13.77
CA SER A 213 -5.96 -14.05 -12.46
C SER A 213 -6.23 -15.52 -12.04
N ASN A 214 -7.27 -16.14 -12.59
CA ASN A 214 -7.56 -17.55 -12.34
C ASN A 214 -6.75 -18.50 -13.23
N LYS A 215 -6.10 -18.00 -14.28
CA LYS A 215 -5.36 -18.80 -15.26
C LYS A 215 -3.85 -18.64 -15.19
N LEU A 216 -3.39 -17.50 -14.72
CA LEU A 216 -1.97 -17.13 -14.65
C LEU A 216 -1.45 -17.19 -13.22
#